data_d6030cde558a8c74c8a1a7e2507db9f7
#
_entry.id   d6030cde558a8c74c8a1a7e2507db9f7
#
_cell.length_a   1.000
_cell.length_b   1.000
_cell.length_c   1.000
_cell.angle_alpha   90.00
_cell.angle_beta   90.00
_cell.angle_gamma   90.00
#
_symmetry.space_group_name_H-M   'P 1'
#
loop_
_entity.id
_entity.type
_entity.pdbx_description
1 polymer ?
#
loop_
_entity_poly.entity_id
_entity_poly.type
_entity_poly.pdbx_seq_one_letter_code
_entity_poly.pdbx_strand_id
1 'polypeptide(L)'
;MYAIVRCGGRQEKVALDDVVTIDKLDGAAGDSITLSALLVVDGDRVISDPAEVGRYQVTADIVGDAAGPKINMIHYRNKTGYRRRLGHRQRYTQVRITGIGTEAKPSAKPQSGAKAQSGAKPQSGARAQSTATTKAGED
;
A
#
# COMPACT_ATOMS: atom_id res chain seq x y z
N MET A 1 -25.28 -1.50 -12.46
CA MET A 1 -24.50 -0.30 -12.10
C MET A 1 -23.00 -0.60 -12.27
N TYR A 2 -22.25 0.29 -12.92
CA TYR A 2 -20.79 0.20 -13.01
C TYR A 2 -20.20 1.60 -12.96
N ALA A 3 -18.91 1.67 -12.60
CA ALA A 3 -18.18 2.93 -12.59
C ALA A 3 -16.88 2.80 -13.38
N ILE A 4 -16.38 3.92 -13.91
CA ILE A 4 -15.01 4.05 -14.38
C ILE A 4 -14.23 4.77 -13.29
N VAL A 5 -13.22 4.11 -12.76
CA VAL A 5 -12.39 4.64 -11.67
C VAL A 5 -10.98 4.92 -12.14
N ARG A 6 -10.35 5.89 -11.52
CA ARG A 6 -8.94 6.18 -11.72
C ARG A 6 -8.12 5.49 -10.65
N CYS A 7 -7.26 4.56 -11.08
CA CYS A 7 -6.38 3.79 -10.22
C CYS A 7 -4.93 4.05 -10.62
N GLY A 8 -4.26 4.98 -9.94
CA GLY A 8 -2.92 5.38 -10.34
C GLY A 8 -2.89 6.04 -11.72
N GLY A 9 -2.11 5.49 -12.64
CA GLY A 9 -2.01 5.97 -14.02
C GLY A 9 -3.04 5.41 -15.00
N ARG A 10 -3.93 4.50 -14.56
CA ARG A 10 -4.90 3.81 -15.41
C ARG A 10 -6.34 4.13 -15.03
N GLN A 11 -7.23 3.89 -15.98
CA GLN A 11 -8.66 3.94 -15.78
C GLN A 11 -9.21 2.55 -16.03
N GLU A 12 -10.01 2.06 -15.09
CA GLU A 12 -10.58 0.72 -15.13
C GLU A 12 -12.10 0.81 -14.96
N LYS A 13 -12.81 -0.02 -15.72
CA LYS A 13 -14.25 -0.22 -15.55
C LYS A 13 -14.46 -1.23 -14.43
N VAL A 14 -15.25 -0.87 -13.44
CA VAL A 14 -15.51 -1.70 -12.26
C VAL A 14 -17.01 -1.83 -11.99
N ALA A 15 -17.43 -3.01 -11.58
CA ALA A 15 -18.76 -3.28 -11.05
C ALA A 15 -18.63 -3.79 -9.59
N LEU A 16 -19.76 -3.99 -8.93
CA LEU A 16 -19.78 -4.60 -7.59
C LEU A 16 -19.18 -6.02 -7.64
N ASP A 17 -18.43 -6.38 -6.63
CA ASP A 17 -17.75 -7.67 -6.46
C ASP A 17 -16.64 -7.97 -7.49
N ASP A 18 -16.33 -7.05 -8.39
CA ASP A 18 -15.21 -7.23 -9.31
C ASP A 18 -13.87 -7.18 -8.58
N VAL A 19 -12.96 -8.07 -9.01
CA VAL A 19 -11.57 -8.05 -8.56
C VAL A 19 -10.71 -7.43 -9.66
N VAL A 20 -10.12 -6.29 -9.35
CA VAL A 20 -9.33 -5.50 -10.28
C VAL A 20 -7.87 -5.44 -9.83
N THR A 21 -6.96 -5.48 -10.79
CA THR A 21 -5.52 -5.36 -10.52
C THR A 21 -5.08 -3.92 -10.79
N ILE A 22 -4.67 -3.23 -9.76
CA ILE A 22 -4.22 -1.84 -9.80
C ILE A 22 -2.72 -1.72 -9.54
N ASP A 23 -2.15 -0.54 -9.78
CA ASP A 23 -0.76 -0.27 -9.41
C ASP A 23 -0.56 -0.49 -7.92
N LYS A 24 0.68 -0.83 -7.53
CA LYS A 24 0.98 -1.15 -6.14
C LYS A 24 0.56 -0.02 -5.20
N LEU A 25 -0.26 -0.37 -4.23
CA LEU A 25 -0.64 0.48 -3.11
C LEU A 25 0.01 -0.05 -1.82
N ASP A 26 0.31 0.88 -0.91
CA ASP A 26 0.77 0.55 0.43
C ASP A 26 -0.46 0.32 1.31
N GLY A 27 -0.67 -0.92 1.71
CA GLY A 27 -1.79 -1.35 2.56
C GLY A 27 -1.71 -2.84 2.81
N ALA A 28 -2.36 -3.30 3.84
CA ALA A 28 -2.48 -4.72 4.17
C ALA A 28 -3.71 -5.35 3.53
N ALA A 29 -3.68 -6.66 3.33
CA ALA A 29 -4.86 -7.40 2.91
C ALA A 29 -5.98 -7.22 3.93
N GLY A 30 -7.17 -6.85 3.46
CA GLY A 30 -8.34 -6.50 4.27
C GLY A 30 -8.50 -5.01 4.58
N ASP A 31 -7.55 -4.17 4.19
CA ASP A 31 -7.73 -2.72 4.30
C ASP A 31 -8.71 -2.22 3.23
N SER A 32 -9.59 -1.30 3.63
CA SER A 32 -10.52 -0.64 2.71
C SER A 32 -9.92 0.63 2.15
N ILE A 33 -10.03 0.81 0.86
CA ILE A 33 -9.57 1.99 0.13
C ILE A 33 -10.71 2.65 -0.62
N THR A 34 -10.58 3.95 -0.87
CA THR A 34 -11.53 4.71 -1.68
C THR A 34 -10.89 5.10 -3.00
N LEU A 35 -11.58 4.78 -4.10
CA LEU A 35 -11.15 5.10 -5.45
C LEU A 35 -12.01 6.26 -6.00
N SER A 36 -11.36 7.16 -6.76
CA SER A 36 -12.06 8.27 -7.41
C SER A 36 -12.81 7.78 -8.64
N ALA A 37 -14.10 8.00 -8.68
CA ALA A 37 -14.92 7.77 -9.88
C ALA A 37 -14.67 8.89 -10.90
N LEU A 38 -14.67 8.54 -12.18
CA LEU A 38 -14.64 9.47 -13.31
C LEU A 38 -15.97 9.49 -14.05
N LEU A 39 -16.67 8.38 -14.01
CA LEU A 39 -17.98 8.20 -14.63
C LEU A 39 -18.72 7.11 -13.87
N VAL A 40 -20.01 7.30 -13.70
CA VAL A 40 -20.90 6.29 -13.09
C VAL A 40 -22.08 6.05 -14.02
N VAL A 41 -22.40 4.79 -14.25
CA VAL A 41 -23.54 4.38 -15.05
C VAL A 41 -24.44 3.48 -14.22
N ASP A 42 -25.70 3.91 -14.11
CA ASP A 42 -26.72 3.18 -13.40
C ASP A 42 -27.92 2.94 -14.34
N GLY A 43 -27.97 1.73 -14.90
CA GLY A 43 -28.92 1.41 -15.95
C GLY A 43 -28.76 2.32 -17.16
N ASP A 44 -29.78 3.10 -17.49
CA ASP A 44 -29.78 4.05 -18.61
C ASP A 44 -29.22 5.44 -18.25
N ARG A 45 -28.99 5.68 -16.97
CA ARG A 45 -28.48 6.97 -16.50
C ARG A 45 -26.95 6.98 -16.49
N VAL A 46 -26.38 7.91 -17.26
CA VAL A 46 -24.95 8.17 -17.33
C VAL A 46 -24.63 9.47 -16.60
N ILE A 47 -23.80 9.40 -15.58
CA ILE A 47 -23.36 10.53 -14.76
C ILE A 47 -21.91 10.79 -15.14
N SER A 48 -21.65 11.89 -15.86
CA SER A 48 -20.32 12.30 -16.32
C SER A 48 -19.93 13.70 -15.87
N ASP A 49 -20.86 14.46 -15.29
CA ASP A 49 -20.55 15.79 -14.77
C ASP A 49 -19.61 15.68 -13.58
N PRO A 50 -18.43 16.36 -13.60
CA PRO A 50 -17.46 16.32 -12.52
C PRO A 50 -18.02 16.69 -11.14
N ALA A 51 -18.99 17.62 -11.09
CA ALA A 51 -19.63 18.04 -9.85
C ALA A 51 -20.54 16.95 -9.27
N GLU A 52 -21.21 16.19 -10.12
CA GLU A 52 -22.05 15.07 -9.70
C GLU A 52 -21.20 13.84 -9.40
N VAL A 53 -20.26 13.48 -10.27
CA VAL A 53 -19.36 12.34 -10.10
C VAL A 53 -18.51 12.46 -8.84
N GLY A 54 -18.09 13.67 -8.49
CA GLY A 54 -17.34 13.93 -7.24
C GLY A 54 -18.08 13.56 -5.95
N ARG A 55 -19.40 13.36 -6.01
CA ARG A 55 -20.20 12.86 -4.89
C ARG A 55 -20.19 11.33 -4.79
N TYR A 56 -19.78 10.64 -5.86
CA TYR A 56 -19.72 9.20 -5.90
C TYR A 56 -18.32 8.74 -5.48
N GLN A 57 -18.29 7.78 -4.58
CA GLN A 57 -17.08 7.13 -4.15
C GLN A 57 -17.18 5.63 -4.41
N VAL A 58 -16.09 5.05 -4.84
CA VAL A 58 -15.98 3.61 -5.03
C VAL A 58 -15.12 3.05 -3.91
N THR A 59 -15.71 2.20 -3.09
CA THR A 59 -15.00 1.52 -2.00
C THR A 59 -14.51 0.18 -2.49
N ALA A 60 -13.28 -0.16 -2.15
CA ALA A 60 -12.68 -1.43 -2.47
C ALA A 60 -11.83 -1.94 -1.31
N ASP A 61 -11.77 -3.25 -1.14
CA ASP A 61 -10.95 -3.91 -0.14
C ASP A 61 -9.73 -4.55 -0.80
N ILE A 62 -8.56 -4.38 -0.17
CA ILE A 62 -7.31 -4.99 -0.64
C ILE A 62 -7.38 -6.49 -0.41
N VAL A 63 -7.28 -7.26 -1.49
CA VAL A 63 -7.21 -8.73 -1.45
C VAL A 63 -5.78 -9.19 -1.19
N GLY A 64 -4.81 -8.56 -1.85
CA GLY A 64 -3.41 -8.90 -1.69
C GLY A 64 -2.51 -8.38 -2.82
N ASP A 65 -1.23 -8.68 -2.72
CA ASP A 65 -0.24 -8.33 -3.72
C ASP A 65 -0.25 -9.32 -4.88
N ALA A 66 -0.12 -8.81 -6.08
CA ALA A 66 0.03 -9.60 -7.30
C ALA A 66 1.33 -9.23 -8.03
N ALA A 67 1.94 -10.22 -8.67
CA ALA A 67 3.13 -10.01 -9.48
C ALA A 67 2.80 -10.20 -10.96
N GLY A 68 3.11 -9.22 -11.77
CA GLY A 68 2.96 -9.27 -13.21
C GLY A 68 3.91 -10.27 -13.89
N PRO A 69 3.82 -10.43 -15.20
CA PRO A 69 4.72 -11.30 -15.96
C PRO A 69 6.16 -10.82 -15.85
N LYS A 70 7.09 -11.78 -15.84
CA LYS A 70 8.50 -11.46 -15.82
C LYS A 70 8.96 -11.00 -17.20
N ILE A 71 9.56 -9.81 -17.25
CA ILE A 71 10.18 -9.27 -18.46
C ILE A 71 11.67 -9.56 -18.39
N ASN A 72 12.20 -10.29 -19.38
CA ASN A 72 13.62 -10.57 -19.51
C ASN A 72 14.18 -9.68 -20.62
N MET A 73 15.21 -8.91 -20.30
CA MET A 73 15.90 -8.02 -21.21
C MET A 73 17.37 -8.39 -21.32
N ILE A 74 17.93 -8.19 -22.50
CA ILE A 74 19.36 -8.30 -22.73
C ILE A 74 19.85 -6.93 -23.25
N HIS A 75 20.81 -6.38 -22.54
CA HIS A 75 21.59 -5.25 -22.99
C HIS A 75 22.87 -5.77 -23.62
N TYR A 76 23.15 -5.42 -24.85
CA TYR A 76 24.38 -5.81 -25.55
C TYR A 76 24.99 -4.62 -26.27
N ARG A 77 26.28 -4.68 -26.52
CA ARG A 77 27.00 -3.73 -27.37
C ARG A 77 27.68 -4.49 -28.49
N ASN A 78 27.51 -3.97 -29.71
CA ASN A 78 28.12 -4.59 -30.89
C ASN A 78 29.67 -4.57 -30.78
N LYS A 79 30.31 -5.60 -31.31
CA LYS A 79 31.77 -5.73 -31.44
C LYS A 79 32.59 -5.75 -30.13
N THR A 80 31.96 -5.72 -28.97
CA THR A 80 32.66 -5.68 -27.67
C THR A 80 32.44 -6.94 -26.81
N GLY A 81 31.56 -7.84 -27.23
CA GLY A 81 31.16 -8.99 -26.41
C GLY A 81 30.38 -8.63 -25.14
N TYR A 82 30.10 -7.35 -24.91
CA TYR A 82 29.35 -6.91 -23.74
C TYR A 82 27.88 -7.41 -23.82
N ARG A 83 27.49 -8.15 -22.80
CA ARG A 83 26.11 -8.66 -22.64
C ARG A 83 25.72 -8.56 -21.17
N ARG A 84 24.59 -7.90 -20.89
CA ARG A 84 24.02 -7.85 -19.55
C ARG A 84 22.58 -8.30 -19.60
N ARG A 85 22.23 -9.29 -18.80
CA ARG A 85 20.85 -9.75 -18.64
C ARG A 85 20.19 -9.02 -17.47
N LEU A 86 19.02 -8.48 -17.71
CA LEU A 86 18.20 -7.80 -16.72
C LEU A 86 16.82 -8.47 -16.70
N GLY A 87 16.20 -8.50 -15.54
CA GLY A 87 14.84 -8.97 -15.39
C GLY A 87 14.03 -7.98 -14.58
N HIS A 88 12.78 -7.76 -14.96
CA HIS A 88 11.83 -6.94 -14.21
C HIS A 88 10.53 -7.69 -14.04
N ARG A 89 9.89 -7.50 -12.88
CA ARG A 89 8.55 -7.98 -12.60
C ARG A 89 7.81 -6.86 -11.87
N GLN A 90 6.79 -6.32 -12.51
CA GLN A 90 5.97 -5.27 -11.93
C GLN A 90 5.13 -5.86 -10.79
N ARG A 91 5.05 -5.13 -9.69
CA ARG A 91 4.17 -5.47 -8.57
C ARG A 91 2.88 -4.68 -8.70
N TYR A 92 1.78 -5.35 -8.39
CA TYR A 92 0.43 -4.83 -8.40
C TYR A 92 -0.27 -5.19 -7.09
N THR A 93 -1.38 -4.52 -6.84
CA THR A 93 -2.30 -4.85 -5.75
C THR A 93 -3.64 -5.27 -6.35
N GLN A 94 -4.19 -6.36 -5.87
CA GLN A 94 -5.55 -6.79 -6.22
C GLN A 94 -6.52 -6.21 -5.21
N VAL A 95 -7.60 -5.61 -5.71
CA VAL A 95 -8.66 -5.03 -4.90
C VAL A 95 -10.01 -5.57 -5.35
N ARG A 96 -10.90 -5.83 -4.40
CA ARG A 96 -12.29 -6.19 -4.65
C ARG A 96 -13.17 -4.99 -4.42
N ILE A 97 -14.03 -4.67 -5.36
CA ILE A 97 -14.97 -3.56 -5.24
C ILE A 97 -16.10 -3.97 -4.33
N THR A 98 -16.26 -3.26 -3.21
CA THR A 98 -17.31 -3.53 -2.19
C THR A 98 -18.48 -2.59 -2.29
N GLY A 99 -18.31 -1.40 -2.87
CA GLY A 99 -19.39 -0.45 -3.00
C GLY A 99 -19.17 0.62 -4.06
N ILE A 100 -20.24 1.00 -4.73
CA ILE A 100 -20.31 2.14 -5.66
C ILE A 100 -21.48 3.00 -5.21
N GLY A 101 -21.25 4.20 -4.68
CA GLY A 101 -22.35 5.03 -4.19
C GLY A 101 -21.95 6.44 -3.82
N THR A 102 -22.98 7.24 -3.45
CA THR A 102 -22.81 8.62 -3.00
C THR A 102 -22.42 8.77 -1.54
N GLU A 103 -22.48 7.68 -0.76
CA GLU A 103 -22.04 7.67 0.62
C GLU A 103 -20.98 6.58 0.80
N ALA A 104 -19.77 7.00 1.17
CA ALA A 104 -18.80 6.09 1.74
C ALA A 104 -19.39 5.55 3.05
N LYS A 105 -19.87 4.31 3.05
CA LYS A 105 -20.09 3.59 4.30
C LYS A 105 -18.68 3.30 4.85
N PRO A 106 -18.22 4.00 5.87
CA PRO A 106 -16.96 3.65 6.49
C PRO A 106 -17.15 2.27 7.09
N SER A 107 -16.54 1.26 6.49
CA SER A 107 -16.35 0.00 7.20
C SER A 107 -15.50 0.33 8.41
N ALA A 108 -16.13 0.29 9.58
CA ALA A 108 -15.52 0.60 10.86
C ALA A 108 -14.27 -0.26 11.02
N LYS A 109 -13.12 0.39 10.95
CA LYS A 109 -11.87 -0.16 11.41
C LYS A 109 -12.05 -0.53 12.87
N PRO A 110 -11.81 -1.76 13.31
CA PRO A 110 -11.64 -2.00 14.73
C PRO A 110 -10.36 -1.27 15.18
N GLN A 111 -10.53 -0.16 15.88
CA GLN A 111 -9.44 0.48 16.59
C GLN A 111 -8.99 -0.45 17.72
N SER A 112 -8.04 -1.32 17.43
CA SER A 112 -7.25 -1.97 18.45
C SER A 112 -5.96 -1.16 18.64
N GLY A 113 -6.04 -0.13 19.41
CA GLY A 113 -4.93 0.74 19.74
C GLY A 113 -5.02 1.20 21.18
N ALA A 114 -5.12 0.28 22.12
CA ALA A 114 -4.81 0.58 23.51
C ALA A 114 -3.28 0.62 23.65
N LYS A 115 -2.70 1.79 23.43
CA LYS A 115 -1.34 2.10 23.82
C LYS A 115 -1.32 2.28 25.32
N ALA A 116 -1.00 1.23 26.05
CA ALA A 116 -0.66 1.31 27.45
C ALA A 116 0.66 2.11 27.58
N GLN A 117 0.54 3.33 28.03
CA GLN A 117 1.65 4.07 28.63
C GLN A 117 1.88 3.49 30.02
N SER A 118 2.98 2.81 30.21
CA SER A 118 3.56 2.64 31.54
C SER A 118 4.93 3.32 31.50
N GLY A 119 4.92 4.58 31.93
CA GLY A 119 6.11 5.24 32.39
C GLY A 119 6.47 4.68 33.77
N ALA A 120 7.72 4.32 33.93
CA ALA A 120 8.39 4.37 35.21
C ALA A 120 9.89 4.32 34.95
N LYS A 121 10.49 5.45 35.11
CA LYS A 121 11.93 5.63 35.31
C LYS A 121 12.17 5.59 36.81
N PRO A 122 13.09 4.82 37.33
CA PRO A 122 13.78 5.17 38.57
C PRO A 122 15.20 5.64 38.27
N GLN A 123 15.46 6.89 38.67
CA GLN A 123 16.79 7.37 39.00
C GLN A 123 17.18 6.84 40.38
N SER A 124 18.41 6.42 40.48
CA SER A 124 19.30 6.51 41.63
C SER A 124 20.61 5.85 41.18
N GLY A 125 21.73 6.50 41.13
CA GLY A 125 22.35 7.31 42.16
C GLY A 125 23.20 6.44 43.04
N ALA A 126 24.52 6.36 42.75
CA ALA A 126 25.62 6.20 43.69
C ALA A 126 26.84 5.62 42.99
N ARG A 127 27.73 6.40 42.67
CA ARG A 127 29.05 6.79 43.15
C ARG A 127 29.65 5.82 44.19
N ALA A 128 30.66 5.07 43.79
CA ALA A 128 31.72 4.64 44.66
C ALA A 128 33.03 4.51 43.86
N GLN A 129 33.95 5.34 44.27
CA GLN A 129 35.38 5.33 43.97
C GLN A 129 36.03 4.20 44.78
N SER A 130 37.09 3.63 44.25
CA SER A 130 38.32 3.31 44.94
C SER A 130 39.21 2.56 43.95
N THR A 131 40.24 3.23 43.54
CA THR A 131 41.61 3.24 44.10
C THR A 131 42.32 1.91 44.04
N ALA A 132 43.27 1.93 43.14
CA ALA A 132 44.69 1.70 43.47
C ALA A 132 45.16 0.26 43.46
N THR A 133 46.17 0.12 42.71
CA THR A 133 47.53 -0.13 43.15
C THR A 133 48.11 -1.49 42.75
N THR A 134 49.05 -1.40 41.84
CA THR A 134 50.45 -1.74 41.99
C THR A 134 50.88 -3.20 41.85
N LYS A 135 51.81 -3.32 40.95
CA LYS A 135 53.18 -3.90 41.09
C LYS A 135 53.35 -5.34 40.61
N ALA A 136 54.06 -5.47 39.49
CA ALA A 136 55.49 -5.75 39.45
C ALA A 136 55.87 -7.21 39.80
N GLY A 137 56.77 -7.68 39.00
CA GLY A 137 57.72 -8.76 39.25
C GLY A 137 57.65 -9.81 38.17
N GLU A 138 58.57 -9.78 37.25
CA GLU A 138 59.87 -10.42 37.34
C GLU A 138 59.76 -11.93 37.53
N ASP A 139 60.01 -12.65 36.54
CA ASP A 139 61.26 -13.35 36.19
C ASP A 139 61.10 -13.94 34.79
#